data_bba3102edd7e49547cc9352c4456215e
#
_entry.id   bba3102edd7e49547cc9352c4456215e
#
_cell.length_a   1.000
_cell.length_b   1.000
_cell.length_c   1.000
_cell.angle_alpha   90.00
_cell.angle_beta   90.00
_cell.angle_gamma   90.00
#
_symmetry.space_group_name_H-M   'P 1'
#
loop_
_entity.id
_entity.type
_entity.pdbx_description
1 polymer ?
#
loop_
_entity_poly.entity_id
_entity_poly.type
_entity_poly.pdbx_seq_one_letter_code
_entity_poly.pdbx_strand_id
1 'polypeptide(L)'
;FILNPDVIIHDDILPQMAQWLLDHPGVVMATPQLYFPDGRIQNLPRRKPTPWLLLARQLAPRFGGVMQKADEHYTMQDEDLTIPRPIEFCTGSFAAIRTDVFKTIGGFDPEYFMYVEDADLTQRALRQGLVYLLPQFTATHAWHRDPMRDAGKFKMQLKSMGRYFKK
;
A
#
# COMPACT_ATOMS: atom_id res chain seq x y z
N PHE A 1 -6.26 12.68 -4.45
CA PHE A 1 -5.29 11.65 -4.88
C PHE A 1 -3.94 11.91 -4.22
N ILE A 2 -3.24 10.84 -3.89
CA ILE A 2 -1.86 10.81 -3.41
C ILE A 2 -1.07 10.04 -4.47
N LEU A 3 -0.01 10.64 -5.01
CA LEU A 3 0.76 10.09 -6.12
C LEU A 3 2.25 10.32 -5.89
N ASN A 4 3.05 9.29 -6.14
CA ASN A 4 4.50 9.47 -6.25
C ASN A 4 4.85 10.19 -7.55
N PRO A 5 5.93 10.98 -7.59
CA PRO A 5 6.33 11.74 -8.79
C PRO A 5 6.80 10.86 -9.95
N ASP A 6 7.06 9.57 -9.72
CA ASP A 6 7.49 8.58 -10.71
C ASP A 6 6.35 7.63 -11.14
N VAL A 7 5.09 8.02 -10.90
CA VAL A 7 3.90 7.36 -11.43
C VAL A 7 3.50 8.00 -12.76
N ILE A 8 3.30 7.18 -13.77
CA ILE A 8 2.81 7.57 -15.10
C ILE A 8 1.39 7.03 -15.27
N ILE A 9 0.46 7.92 -15.53
CA ILE A 9 -0.94 7.62 -15.82
C ILE A 9 -1.11 7.71 -17.33
N HIS A 10 -1.53 6.61 -17.96
CA HIS A 10 -1.67 6.52 -19.41
C HIS A 10 -3.08 6.87 -19.90
N ASP A 11 -4.09 6.57 -19.07
CA ASP A 11 -5.51 6.77 -19.34
C ASP A 11 -6.12 7.73 -18.33
N ASP A 12 -7.30 8.26 -18.63
CA ASP A 12 -8.02 9.17 -17.73
C ASP A 12 -8.70 8.42 -16.57
N ILE A 13 -7.89 7.74 -15.75
CA ILE A 13 -8.40 6.92 -14.64
C ILE A 13 -8.80 7.73 -13.40
N LEU A 14 -8.31 8.96 -13.23
CA LEU A 14 -8.57 9.74 -12.01
C LEU A 14 -10.06 10.04 -11.82
N PRO A 15 -10.79 10.62 -12.81
CA PRO A 15 -12.22 10.84 -12.65
C PRO A 15 -13.00 9.54 -12.55
N GLN A 16 -12.57 8.47 -13.25
CA GLN A 16 -13.23 7.16 -13.18
C GLN A 16 -13.08 6.54 -11.77
N MET A 17 -11.89 6.61 -11.16
CA MET A 17 -11.67 6.16 -9.78
C MET A 17 -12.44 7.01 -8.77
N ALA A 18 -12.52 8.34 -9.00
CA ALA A 18 -13.30 9.23 -8.15
C ALA A 18 -14.79 8.87 -8.21
N GLN A 19 -15.34 8.66 -9.41
CA GLN A 19 -16.72 8.23 -9.60
C GLN A 19 -16.96 6.87 -8.94
N TRP A 20 -16.06 5.91 -9.13
CA TRP A 20 -16.18 4.60 -8.50
C TRP A 20 -16.28 4.70 -6.97
N LEU A 21 -15.47 5.57 -6.33
CA LEU A 21 -15.55 5.81 -4.88
C LEU A 21 -16.89 6.48 -4.49
N LEU A 22 -17.45 7.34 -5.33
CA LEU A 22 -18.78 7.94 -5.07
C LEU A 22 -19.89 6.89 -5.13
N ASP A 23 -19.82 5.97 -6.07
CA ASP A 23 -20.79 4.90 -6.27
C ASP A 23 -20.69 3.80 -5.18
N HIS A 24 -19.58 3.77 -4.43
CA HIS A 24 -19.33 2.80 -3.36
C HIS A 24 -19.09 3.50 -2.01
N PRO A 25 -20.13 4.05 -1.36
CA PRO A 25 -19.97 4.92 -0.18
C PRO A 25 -19.32 4.25 1.03
N GLY A 26 -19.33 2.92 1.10
CA GLY A 26 -18.60 2.15 2.12
C GLY A 26 -17.10 2.06 1.89
N VAL A 27 -16.61 2.45 0.70
CA VAL A 27 -15.18 2.46 0.36
C VAL A 27 -14.64 3.88 0.52
N VAL A 28 -13.61 4.03 1.34
CA VAL A 28 -13.04 5.34 1.67
C VAL A 28 -11.69 5.61 1.00
N MET A 29 -11.01 4.55 0.56
CA MET A 29 -9.70 4.64 -0.09
C MET A 29 -9.55 3.52 -1.12
N ALA A 30 -8.85 3.78 -2.22
CA ALA A 30 -8.58 2.79 -3.26
C ALA A 30 -7.24 3.02 -3.94
N THR A 31 -6.67 1.96 -4.51
CA THR A 31 -5.45 1.99 -5.33
C THR A 31 -5.70 1.26 -6.65
N PRO A 32 -5.15 1.75 -7.77
CA PRO A 32 -5.16 1.00 -9.03
C PRO A 32 -4.13 -0.14 -9.00
N GLN A 33 -4.15 -1.00 -10.00
CA GLN A 33 -3.06 -1.93 -10.27
C GLN A 33 -1.87 -1.15 -10.84
N LEU A 34 -0.69 -1.30 -10.20
CA LEU A 34 0.53 -0.69 -10.71
C LEU A 34 1.40 -1.71 -11.45
N TYR A 35 2.07 -1.22 -12.49
CA TYR A 35 3.01 -1.99 -13.29
C TYR A 35 4.40 -1.37 -13.23
N PHE A 36 5.42 -2.18 -13.38
CA PHE A 36 6.77 -1.71 -13.71
C PHE A 36 6.82 -1.22 -15.17
N PRO A 37 7.83 -0.40 -15.55
CA PRO A 37 8.00 0.03 -16.94
C PRO A 37 8.17 -1.12 -17.94
N ASP A 38 8.59 -2.30 -17.49
CA ASP A 38 8.73 -3.51 -18.29
C ASP A 38 7.43 -4.33 -18.41
N GLY A 39 6.31 -3.81 -17.91
CA GLY A 39 4.98 -4.44 -17.97
C GLY A 39 4.72 -5.49 -16.88
N ARG A 40 5.67 -5.78 -16.00
CA ARG A 40 5.42 -6.70 -14.87
C ARG A 40 4.53 -6.03 -13.82
N ILE A 41 3.63 -6.80 -13.24
CA ILE A 41 2.76 -6.35 -12.15
C ILE A 41 3.59 -6.04 -10.90
N GLN A 42 3.35 -4.87 -10.30
CA GLN A 42 3.79 -4.57 -8.94
C GLN A 42 2.77 -5.14 -7.97
N ASN A 43 3.13 -6.22 -7.30
CA ASN A 43 2.26 -6.81 -6.29
C ASN A 43 2.30 -5.96 -5.00
N LEU A 44 1.49 -4.89 -4.98
CA LEU A 44 1.48 -3.88 -3.91
C LEU A 44 0.41 -4.08 -2.84
N PRO A 45 -0.76 -4.70 -3.11
CA PRO A 45 -1.75 -4.95 -2.06
C PRO A 45 -1.16 -5.82 -0.96
N ARG A 46 -1.53 -5.52 0.28
CA ARG A 46 -1.04 -6.20 1.48
C ARG A 46 -2.16 -6.38 2.49
N ARG A 47 -2.03 -7.41 3.32
CA ARG A 47 -2.74 -7.49 4.59
C ARG A 47 -2.09 -6.58 5.63
N LYS A 48 -2.73 -6.43 6.77
CA LYS A 48 -2.22 -5.59 7.87
C LYS A 48 -0.80 -6.04 8.26
N PRO A 49 0.17 -5.12 8.25
CA PRO A 49 1.52 -5.46 8.68
C PRO A 49 1.54 -5.80 10.18
N THR A 50 2.13 -6.93 10.52
CA THR A 50 2.43 -7.35 11.89
C THR A 50 3.93 -7.58 12.04
N PRO A 51 4.51 -7.50 13.24
CA PRO A 51 5.93 -7.78 13.45
C PRO A 51 6.33 -9.15 12.92
N TRP A 52 5.47 -10.17 13.11
CA TRP A 52 5.70 -11.52 12.61
C TRP A 52 5.74 -11.60 11.08
N LEU A 53 4.76 -10.99 10.40
CA LEU A 53 4.70 -11.01 8.93
C LEU A 53 5.88 -10.27 8.31
N LEU A 54 6.31 -9.16 8.90
CA LEU A 54 7.49 -8.42 8.43
C LEU A 54 8.78 -9.21 8.67
N LEU A 55 8.90 -9.93 9.77
CA LEU A 55 10.01 -10.85 10.02
C LEU A 55 10.00 -12.02 9.04
N ALA A 56 8.84 -12.66 8.86
CA ALA A 56 8.67 -13.76 7.91
C ALA A 56 9.09 -13.36 6.49
N ARG A 57 8.67 -12.17 6.04
CA ARG A 57 9.05 -11.60 4.73
C ARG A 57 10.57 -11.46 4.55
N GLN A 58 11.30 -11.06 5.61
CA GLN A 58 12.76 -10.95 5.55
C GLN A 58 13.45 -12.32 5.52
N LEU A 59 12.86 -13.32 6.17
CA LEU A 59 13.41 -14.66 6.31
C LEU A 59 13.00 -15.62 5.20
N ALA A 60 11.86 -15.37 4.55
CA ALA A 60 11.30 -16.23 3.50
C ALA A 60 12.31 -16.60 2.40
N PRO A 61 13.11 -15.66 1.84
CA PRO A 61 14.10 -16.01 0.79
C PRO A 61 15.19 -16.97 1.25
N ARG A 62 15.43 -17.05 2.57
CA ARG A 62 16.51 -17.86 3.14
C ARG A 62 16.05 -19.20 3.70
N PHE A 63 14.84 -19.23 4.28
CA PHE A 63 14.34 -20.40 5.02
C PHE A 63 13.16 -21.11 4.34
N GLY A 64 12.48 -20.47 3.40
CA GLY A 64 11.32 -21.03 2.71
C GLY A 64 10.19 -21.48 3.64
N GLY A 65 9.43 -22.48 3.23
CA GLY A 65 8.44 -23.18 4.06
C GLY A 65 7.40 -22.27 4.70
N VAL A 66 7.30 -22.27 6.04
CA VAL A 66 6.33 -21.48 6.78
C VAL A 66 6.52 -19.97 6.59
N MET A 67 7.78 -19.52 6.47
CA MET A 67 8.10 -18.10 6.25
C MET A 67 7.64 -17.64 4.87
N GLN A 68 7.79 -18.49 3.85
CA GLN A 68 7.31 -18.20 2.51
C GLN A 68 5.79 -18.11 2.46
N LYS A 69 5.07 -19.07 3.07
CA LYS A 69 3.60 -19.03 3.17
C LYS A 69 3.10 -17.79 3.90
N ALA A 70 3.81 -17.36 4.96
CA ALA A 70 3.47 -16.14 5.67
C ALA A 70 3.68 -14.89 4.82
N ASP A 71 4.74 -14.84 3.97
CA ASP A 71 4.95 -13.73 3.02
C ASP A 71 3.93 -13.74 1.89
N GLU A 72 3.61 -14.91 1.35
CA GLU A 72 2.53 -15.09 0.34
C GLU A 72 1.19 -14.60 0.89
N HIS A 73 0.84 -15.01 2.11
CA HIS A 73 -0.35 -14.51 2.79
C HIS A 73 -0.31 -12.99 3.01
N TYR A 74 0.79 -12.44 3.49
CA TYR A 74 0.94 -11.00 3.71
C TYR A 74 0.81 -10.21 2.40
N THR A 75 1.35 -10.73 1.31
CA THR A 75 1.33 -10.12 -0.01
C THR A 75 0.09 -10.48 -0.82
N MET A 76 -0.91 -11.14 -0.20
CA MET A 76 -2.19 -11.52 -0.80
C MET A 76 -2.06 -12.38 -2.08
N GLN A 77 -0.98 -13.17 -2.20
CA GLN A 77 -0.79 -14.09 -3.33
C GLN A 77 -1.76 -15.29 -3.29
N ASP A 78 -2.44 -15.48 -2.17
CA ASP A 78 -3.52 -16.45 -1.95
C ASP A 78 -4.90 -15.94 -2.42
N GLU A 79 -4.96 -14.71 -2.98
CA GLU A 79 -6.19 -14.06 -3.42
C GLU A 79 -6.19 -13.83 -4.94
N ASP A 80 -7.38 -13.79 -5.53
CA ASP A 80 -7.54 -13.33 -6.91
C ASP A 80 -7.51 -11.80 -6.96
N LEU A 81 -6.39 -11.24 -7.39
CA LEU A 81 -6.16 -9.80 -7.51
C LEU A 81 -6.55 -9.24 -8.88
N THR A 82 -7.21 -10.01 -9.74
CA THR A 82 -7.70 -9.55 -11.05
C THR A 82 -9.07 -8.87 -10.97
N ILE A 83 -9.73 -8.96 -9.81
CA ILE A 83 -11.03 -8.33 -9.52
C ILE A 83 -10.92 -7.34 -8.36
N PRO A 84 -11.83 -6.34 -8.25
CA PRO A 84 -11.85 -5.42 -7.12
C PRO A 84 -11.91 -6.16 -5.78
N ARG A 85 -10.98 -5.81 -4.86
CA ARG A 85 -10.84 -6.50 -3.58
C ARG A 85 -10.55 -5.56 -2.43
N PRO A 86 -11.08 -5.86 -1.23
CA PRO A 86 -10.64 -5.17 -0.02
C PRO A 86 -9.19 -5.54 0.29
N ILE A 87 -8.43 -4.53 0.71
CA ILE A 87 -7.03 -4.67 1.13
C ILE A 87 -6.84 -3.98 2.49
N GLU A 88 -5.82 -4.39 3.23
CA GLU A 88 -5.57 -3.82 4.55
C GLU A 88 -4.35 -2.88 4.58
N PHE A 89 -3.62 -2.79 3.47
CA PHE A 89 -2.53 -1.85 3.30
C PHE A 89 -2.46 -1.38 1.84
N CYS A 90 -2.64 -0.08 1.66
CA CYS A 90 -2.49 0.64 0.40
C CYS A 90 -1.17 1.40 0.43
N THR A 91 -0.28 1.16 -0.54
CA THR A 91 0.99 1.87 -0.65
C THR A 91 0.79 3.33 -1.05
N GLY A 92 1.63 4.22 -0.55
CA GLY A 92 1.59 5.65 -0.84
C GLY A 92 1.96 6.01 -2.28
N SER A 93 2.34 5.04 -3.12
CA SER A 93 2.71 5.29 -4.52
C SER A 93 1.54 5.78 -5.37
N PHE A 94 0.35 5.23 -5.18
CA PHE A 94 -0.88 5.72 -5.79
C PHE A 94 -2.09 5.37 -4.90
N ALA A 95 -2.73 6.38 -4.35
CA ALA A 95 -3.95 6.21 -3.57
C ALA A 95 -4.98 7.29 -3.91
N ALA A 96 -6.24 6.86 -4.12
CA ALA A 96 -7.42 7.71 -4.09
C ALA A 96 -8.04 7.60 -2.70
N ILE A 97 -8.28 8.70 -2.02
CA ILE A 97 -8.93 8.73 -0.71
C ILE A 97 -10.00 9.82 -0.70
N ARG A 98 -11.14 9.56 -0.07
CA ARG A 98 -12.20 10.56 0.11
C ARG A 98 -11.68 11.72 0.94
N THR A 99 -11.91 12.94 0.45
CA THR A 99 -11.35 14.15 1.07
C THR A 99 -11.87 14.37 2.49
N ASP A 100 -13.14 14.08 2.74
CA ASP A 100 -13.78 14.15 4.06
C ASP A 100 -13.10 13.18 5.04
N VAL A 101 -12.86 11.94 4.61
CA VAL A 101 -12.15 10.93 5.40
C VAL A 101 -10.71 11.34 5.66
N PHE A 102 -9.97 11.79 4.62
CA PHE A 102 -8.59 12.24 4.77
C PHE A 102 -8.45 13.37 5.80
N LYS A 103 -9.39 14.33 5.78
CA LYS A 103 -9.43 15.42 6.78
C LYS A 103 -9.79 14.90 8.18
N THR A 104 -10.79 14.01 8.29
CA THR A 104 -11.23 13.45 9.57
C THR A 104 -10.12 12.67 10.26
N ILE A 105 -9.32 11.91 9.53
CA ILE A 105 -8.20 11.15 10.10
C ILE A 105 -6.93 11.99 10.29
N GLY A 106 -6.93 13.27 9.91
CA GLY A 106 -5.81 14.19 10.09
C GLY A 106 -4.68 14.04 9.05
N GLY A 107 -4.94 13.42 7.89
CA GLY A 107 -3.96 13.24 6.83
C GLY A 107 -2.79 12.33 7.23
N PHE A 108 -1.61 12.56 6.69
CA PHE A 108 -0.38 11.86 7.12
C PHE A 108 0.05 12.33 8.51
N ASP A 109 0.53 11.41 9.35
CA ASP A 109 1.15 11.76 10.62
C ASP A 109 2.57 12.30 10.37
N PRO A 110 2.85 13.58 10.70
CA PRO A 110 4.13 14.22 10.41
C PRO A 110 5.32 13.64 11.22
N GLU A 111 5.06 12.80 12.20
CA GLU A 111 6.12 12.13 12.94
C GLU A 111 6.75 10.94 12.18
N TYR A 112 6.13 10.50 11.06
CA TYR A 112 6.78 9.61 10.10
C TYR A 112 7.54 10.46 9.07
N PHE A 113 8.86 10.40 9.11
CA PHE A 113 9.67 11.05 8.07
C PHE A 113 9.67 10.24 6.78
N MET A 114 9.77 8.91 6.89
CA MET A 114 9.81 7.97 5.77
C MET A 114 9.50 6.56 6.26
N TYR A 115 8.85 5.77 5.39
CA TYR A 115 8.41 4.38 5.64
C TYR A 115 7.28 4.24 6.66
N VAL A 116 6.33 3.39 6.35
CA VAL A 116 5.19 3.00 7.19
C VAL A 116 4.14 4.12 7.39
N GLU A 117 4.38 5.35 6.89
CA GLU A 117 3.39 6.44 6.88
C GLU A 117 2.12 6.08 6.11
N ASP A 118 2.28 5.33 5.01
CA ASP A 118 1.20 4.82 4.18
C ASP A 118 0.42 3.69 4.87
N ALA A 119 1.11 2.80 5.59
CA ALA A 119 0.46 1.78 6.41
C ALA A 119 -0.35 2.43 7.56
N ASP A 120 0.20 3.43 8.25
CA ASP A 120 -0.50 4.18 9.30
C ASP A 120 -1.73 4.89 8.74
N LEU A 121 -1.60 5.59 7.61
CA LEU A 121 -2.71 6.24 6.93
C LEU A 121 -3.81 5.23 6.56
N THR A 122 -3.43 4.10 5.98
CA THR A 122 -4.37 3.04 5.60
C THR A 122 -5.10 2.48 6.82
N GLN A 123 -4.40 2.20 7.92
CA GLN A 123 -5.05 1.68 9.14
C GLN A 123 -6.01 2.70 9.76
N ARG A 124 -5.72 4.01 9.68
CA ARG A 124 -6.65 5.04 10.13
C ARG A 124 -7.86 5.19 9.20
N ALA A 125 -7.65 5.04 7.88
CA ALA A 125 -8.73 5.02 6.89
C ALA A 125 -9.66 3.82 7.08
N LEU A 126 -9.11 2.63 7.36
CA LEU A 126 -9.88 1.41 7.62
C LEU A 126 -10.81 1.49 8.85
N ARG A 127 -10.58 2.43 9.77
CA ARG A 127 -11.53 2.72 10.86
C ARG A 127 -12.75 3.52 10.40
N GLN A 128 -12.70 4.10 9.20
CA GLN A 128 -13.76 4.91 8.61
C GLN A 128 -14.54 4.16 7.52
N GLY A 129 -13.94 3.11 6.92
CA GLY A 129 -14.54 2.33 5.85
C GLY A 129 -13.55 1.37 5.21
N LEU A 130 -13.94 0.81 4.07
CA LEU A 130 -13.15 -0.17 3.36
C LEU A 130 -12.07 0.50 2.49
N VAL A 131 -10.97 -0.22 2.28
CA VAL A 131 -9.89 0.16 1.35
C VAL A 131 -9.80 -0.91 0.27
N TYR A 132 -9.72 -0.52 -1.02
CA TYR A 132 -9.84 -1.44 -2.14
C TYR A 132 -8.65 -1.36 -3.11
N LEU A 133 -8.28 -2.51 -3.67
CA LEU A 133 -7.58 -2.61 -4.94
C LEU A 133 -8.62 -2.57 -6.06
N LEU A 134 -8.37 -1.77 -7.10
CA LEU A 134 -9.20 -1.62 -8.30
C LEU A 134 -8.37 -1.98 -9.53
N PRO A 135 -8.24 -3.27 -9.87
CA PRO A 135 -7.33 -3.72 -10.93
C PRO A 135 -7.77 -3.33 -12.35
N GLN A 136 -9.02 -2.91 -12.55
CA GLN A 136 -9.52 -2.36 -13.79
C GLN A 136 -8.91 -1.00 -14.14
N PHE A 137 -8.33 -0.30 -13.17
CA PHE A 137 -7.56 0.92 -13.37
C PHE A 137 -6.07 0.61 -13.23
N THR A 138 -5.27 1.13 -14.15
CA THR A 138 -3.85 0.81 -14.24
C THR A 138 -2.98 2.04 -14.36
N ALA A 139 -1.76 1.99 -13.81
CA ALA A 139 -0.74 3.00 -14.00
C ALA A 139 0.64 2.35 -13.98
N THR A 140 1.65 3.04 -14.52
CA THR A 140 3.04 2.61 -14.45
C THR A 140 3.76 3.36 -13.34
N HIS A 141 4.51 2.64 -12.50
CA HIS A 141 5.31 3.22 -11.44
C HIS A 141 6.76 2.79 -11.61
N ALA A 142 7.64 3.75 -11.86
CA ALA A 142 9.03 3.48 -12.20
C ALA A 142 9.87 2.89 -11.06
N TRP A 143 9.32 2.89 -9.86
CA TRP A 143 9.86 2.38 -8.60
C TRP A 143 11.35 2.05 -8.63
N HIS A 144 12.18 3.02 -8.44
CA HIS A 144 13.62 2.80 -8.22
C HIS A 144 13.82 2.24 -6.81
N ARG A 145 13.94 0.90 -6.71
CA ARG A 145 14.42 0.29 -5.47
C ARG A 145 15.83 0.79 -5.21
N ASP A 146 15.95 1.74 -4.33
CA ASP A 146 17.23 2.05 -3.71
C ASP A 146 17.57 0.85 -2.82
N PRO A 147 18.62 0.05 -3.12
CA PRO A 147 18.95 -1.11 -2.30
C PRO A 147 19.16 -0.64 -0.87
N MET A 148 18.65 -1.40 0.11
CA MET A 148 18.78 -1.14 1.56
C MET A 148 20.26 -1.21 2.04
N ARG A 149 21.17 -0.52 1.35
CA ARG A 149 22.60 -0.44 1.68
C ARG A 149 22.93 0.75 2.59
N ASP A 150 21.96 1.61 2.87
CA ASP A 150 22.16 2.78 3.72
C ASP A 150 21.70 2.46 5.15
N ALA A 151 22.65 2.35 6.06
CA ALA A 151 22.39 2.10 7.48
C ALA A 151 21.49 3.20 8.11
N GLY A 152 21.52 4.41 7.58
CA GLY A 152 20.65 5.53 7.99
C GLY A 152 19.19 5.25 7.64
N LYS A 153 18.92 4.81 6.41
CA LYS A 153 17.57 4.44 5.96
C LYS A 153 17.01 3.26 6.77
N PHE A 154 17.83 2.26 7.06
CA PHE A 154 17.43 1.12 7.89
C PHE A 154 17.04 1.54 9.32
N LYS A 155 17.85 2.39 9.97
CA LYS A 155 17.53 2.94 11.30
C LYS A 155 16.23 3.75 11.30
N MET A 156 16.00 4.51 10.24
CA MET A 156 14.78 5.30 10.05
C MET A 156 13.55 4.41 9.91
N GLN A 157 13.65 3.34 9.11
CA GLN A 157 12.60 2.32 8.95
C GLN A 157 12.27 1.65 10.29
N LEU A 158 13.28 1.23 11.06
CA LEU A 158 13.05 0.63 12.38
C LEU A 158 12.36 1.60 13.35
N LYS A 159 12.72 2.89 13.33
CA LYS A 159 12.07 3.92 14.14
C LYS A 159 10.59 4.06 13.76
N SER A 160 10.28 4.15 12.45
CA SER A 160 8.91 4.25 11.94
C SER A 160 8.09 3.01 12.28
N MET A 161 8.66 1.81 12.12
CA MET A 161 8.02 0.55 12.53
C MET A 161 7.75 0.50 14.04
N GLY A 162 8.72 0.88 14.87
CA GLY A 162 8.56 0.94 16.33
C GLY A 162 7.45 1.88 16.76
N ARG A 163 7.24 3.00 16.04
CA ARG A 163 6.11 3.90 16.25
C ARG A 163 4.77 3.26 15.83
N TYR A 164 4.73 2.67 14.65
CA TYR A 164 3.52 2.04 14.10
C TYR A 164 2.97 0.96 15.03
N PHE A 165 3.82 0.11 15.59
CA PHE A 165 3.40 -0.98 16.47
C PHE A 165 3.11 -0.56 17.92
N LYS A 166 3.36 0.71 18.30
CA LYS A 166 2.99 1.27 19.60
C LYS A 166 1.60 1.94 19.62
N LYS A 167 1.03 2.20 18.44
CA LYS A 167 -0.33 2.74 18.27
C LYS A 167 -1.39 1.63 18.22
#